data_577a76d2a381f5c050b93cb16fb35927
#
_entry.id   577a76d2a381f5c050b93cb16fb35927
#
_cell.length_a   1.000
_cell.length_b   1.000
_cell.length_c   1.000
_cell.angle_alpha   90.00
_cell.angle_beta   90.00
_cell.angle_gamma   90.00
#
_symmetry.space_group_name_H-M   'P 1'
#
loop_
_entity.id
_entity.type
_entity.pdbx_description
1 polymer ?
#
loop_
_entity_poly.entity_id
_entity_poly.type
_entity_poly.pdbx_seq_one_letter_code
_entity_poly.pdbx_strand_id
1 'polypeptide(L)'
;MNLVFDAVRFRRDAFTLAADAVFSRGVHLISGRIGTGKSTLALAAAGLLTPDAGKIRYEGCSGTPLLLMQFPEYQITGTTVTGEIASWNITGNEETFAHLNVASSNRDPFTLSRGELRRLELACILARESNLLILDEPYASLDQCAKPVLTRLLEQRSGITLVFSHETEGVPAAADHWTIRNGELRHE
;
A
#
# COMPACT_ATOMS: atom_id res chain seq x y z
N MET A 1 -7.51 16.91 -4.55
CA MET A 1 -6.34 16.11 -4.16
C MET A 1 -6.19 15.02 -5.19
N ASN A 2 -5.05 15.03 -5.91
CA ASN A 2 -4.77 14.06 -6.96
C ASN A 2 -3.30 13.62 -6.89
N LEU A 3 -3.06 12.36 -7.21
CA LEU A 3 -1.75 11.85 -7.61
C LEU A 3 -1.75 11.71 -9.13
N VAL A 4 -0.86 12.42 -9.81
CA VAL A 4 -0.81 12.50 -11.27
C VAL A 4 0.47 11.87 -11.78
N PHE A 5 0.33 10.85 -12.62
CA PHE A 5 1.39 10.29 -13.44
C PHE A 5 1.28 10.92 -14.82
N ASP A 6 2.19 11.82 -15.16
CA ASP A 6 2.18 12.58 -16.41
C ASP A 6 3.25 12.01 -17.35
N ALA A 7 2.83 11.22 -18.33
CA ALA A 7 3.67 10.52 -19.30
C ALA A 7 4.87 9.77 -18.68
N VAL A 8 4.67 9.20 -17.49
CA VAL A 8 5.72 8.50 -16.73
C VAL A 8 6.20 7.26 -17.48
N ARG A 9 7.52 7.07 -17.52
CA ARG A 9 8.14 5.89 -18.11
C ARG A 9 9.29 5.38 -17.25
N PHE A 10 9.37 4.06 -17.15
CA PHE A 10 10.50 3.32 -16.57
C PHE A 10 11.09 2.38 -17.60
N ARG A 11 12.42 2.33 -17.67
CA ARG A 11 13.18 1.44 -18.55
C ARG A 11 14.25 0.73 -17.74
N ARG A 12 14.26 -0.58 -17.77
CA ARG A 12 15.27 -1.44 -17.13
C ARG A 12 15.50 -2.64 -18.04
N ASP A 13 16.64 -2.71 -18.72
CA ASP A 13 17.00 -3.77 -19.67
C ASP A 13 15.84 -4.15 -20.63
N ALA A 14 15.25 -5.34 -20.43
CA ALA A 14 14.12 -5.81 -21.23
C ALA A 14 12.75 -5.36 -20.71
N PHE A 15 12.70 -4.60 -19.62
CA PHE A 15 11.45 -4.14 -19.00
C PHE A 15 11.18 -2.67 -19.32
N THR A 16 9.97 -2.40 -19.79
CA THR A 16 9.45 -1.05 -19.95
C THR A 16 8.09 -0.93 -19.29
N LEU A 17 7.84 0.19 -18.62
CA LEU A 17 6.56 0.48 -18.00
C LEU A 17 6.20 1.93 -18.28
N ALA A 18 5.00 2.16 -18.82
CA ALA A 18 4.43 3.47 -19.06
C ALA A 18 3.17 3.64 -18.21
N ALA A 19 3.02 4.83 -17.63
CA ALA A 19 1.83 5.21 -16.90
C ALA A 19 1.47 6.66 -17.19
N ASP A 20 0.21 6.87 -17.57
CA ASP A 20 -0.42 8.18 -17.74
C ASP A 20 -1.79 8.09 -17.04
N ALA A 21 -1.90 8.65 -15.84
CA ALA A 21 -3.05 8.40 -14.97
C ALA A 21 -3.21 9.50 -13.94
N VAL A 22 -4.45 9.71 -13.51
CA VAL A 22 -4.82 10.59 -12.41
C VAL A 22 -5.60 9.79 -11.39
N PHE A 23 -5.06 9.67 -10.18
CA PHE A 23 -5.73 9.04 -9.06
C PHE A 23 -6.29 10.13 -8.15
N SER A 24 -7.61 10.16 -8.00
CA SER A 24 -8.32 11.05 -7.08
C SER A 24 -8.61 10.36 -5.74
N ARG A 25 -9.36 11.01 -4.85
CA ARG A 25 -9.81 10.38 -3.59
C ARG A 25 -10.55 9.08 -3.85
N GLY A 26 -10.27 8.08 -3.06
CA GLY A 26 -10.87 6.76 -3.13
C GLY A 26 -9.82 5.64 -3.18
N VAL A 27 -10.30 4.43 -3.36
CA VAL A 27 -9.48 3.23 -3.50
C VAL A 27 -9.30 2.93 -4.98
N HIS A 28 -8.07 2.71 -5.41
CA HIS A 28 -7.71 2.33 -6.76
C HIS A 28 -6.96 1.00 -6.70
N LEU A 29 -7.51 -0.03 -7.34
CA LEU A 29 -6.86 -1.31 -7.51
C LEU A 29 -6.00 -1.29 -8.78
N ILE A 30 -4.73 -1.53 -8.64
CA ILE A 30 -3.80 -1.70 -9.75
C ILE A 30 -3.44 -3.19 -9.86
N SER A 31 -4.04 -3.87 -10.81
CA SER A 31 -3.83 -5.29 -11.05
C SER A 31 -2.76 -5.56 -12.10
N GLY A 32 -2.28 -6.79 -12.16
CA GLY A 32 -1.32 -7.23 -13.15
C GLY A 32 -0.55 -8.48 -12.72
N ARG A 33 -0.02 -9.21 -13.70
CA ARG A 33 0.78 -10.41 -13.44
C ARG A 33 2.04 -10.09 -12.63
N ILE A 34 2.65 -11.11 -12.04
CA ILE A 34 3.95 -10.97 -11.38
C ILE A 34 4.98 -10.49 -12.42
N GLY A 35 5.81 -9.52 -12.03
CA GLY A 35 6.84 -8.95 -12.90
C GLY A 35 6.35 -7.84 -13.85
N THR A 36 5.07 -7.44 -13.84
CA THR A 36 4.57 -6.37 -14.72
C THR A 36 4.95 -4.96 -14.28
N GLY A 37 5.56 -4.79 -13.09
CA GLY A 37 6.00 -3.48 -12.60
C GLY A 37 5.10 -2.86 -11.53
N LYS A 38 4.21 -3.61 -10.89
CA LYS A 38 3.37 -3.13 -9.77
C LYS A 38 4.20 -2.46 -8.69
N SER A 39 5.19 -3.16 -8.13
CA SER A 39 6.07 -2.60 -7.09
C SER A 39 6.90 -1.41 -7.59
N THR A 40 7.25 -1.35 -8.87
CA THR A 40 7.90 -0.19 -9.49
C THR A 40 7.00 1.04 -9.43
N LEU A 41 5.72 0.90 -9.80
CA LEU A 41 4.75 1.98 -9.69
C LEU A 41 4.46 2.34 -8.23
N ALA A 42 4.40 1.36 -7.33
CA ALA A 42 4.20 1.60 -5.90
C ALA A 42 5.33 2.46 -5.31
N LEU A 43 6.59 2.09 -5.58
CA LEU A 43 7.75 2.87 -5.16
C LEU A 43 7.77 4.28 -5.77
N ALA A 44 7.38 4.41 -7.04
CA ALA A 44 7.30 5.69 -7.72
C ALA A 44 6.18 6.57 -7.14
N ALA A 45 5.01 6.00 -6.87
CA ALA A 45 3.90 6.68 -6.20
C ALA A 45 4.26 7.16 -4.79
N ALA A 46 5.16 6.44 -4.10
CA ALA A 46 5.68 6.83 -2.80
C ALA A 46 6.81 7.89 -2.87
N GLY A 47 7.27 8.25 -4.06
CA GLY A 47 8.41 9.17 -4.26
C GLY A 47 9.77 8.53 -4.00
N LEU A 48 9.84 7.20 -3.87
CA LEU A 48 11.07 6.45 -3.61
C LEU A 48 11.79 6.03 -4.89
N LEU A 49 11.14 6.17 -6.05
CA LEU A 49 11.70 5.85 -7.35
C LEU A 49 11.38 6.97 -8.34
N THR A 50 12.43 7.54 -8.94
CA THR A 50 12.28 8.57 -9.99
C THR A 50 12.06 7.91 -11.34
N PRO A 51 11.08 8.34 -12.14
CA PRO A 51 10.88 7.84 -13.49
C PRO A 51 12.01 8.31 -14.44
N ASP A 52 12.30 7.49 -15.46
CA ASP A 52 13.28 7.84 -16.50
C ASP A 52 12.77 8.93 -17.45
N ALA A 53 11.44 9.09 -17.58
CA ALA A 53 10.78 10.18 -18.29
C ALA A 53 9.40 10.46 -17.70
N GLY A 54 8.87 11.65 -17.97
CA GLY A 54 7.61 12.12 -17.40
C GLY A 54 7.79 12.66 -15.99
N LYS A 55 6.67 12.89 -15.30
CA LYS A 55 6.66 13.47 -13.94
C LYS A 55 5.54 12.88 -13.09
N ILE A 56 5.79 12.78 -11.79
CA ILE A 56 4.77 12.46 -10.79
C ILE A 56 4.49 13.73 -9.99
N ARG A 57 3.22 14.11 -9.89
CA ARG A 57 2.79 15.30 -9.14
C ARG A 57 1.79 14.92 -8.06
N TYR A 58 1.92 15.58 -6.90
CA TYR A 58 1.07 15.38 -5.73
C TYR A 58 0.23 16.64 -5.51
N GLU A 59 -0.90 16.75 -6.22
CA GLU A 59 -1.74 17.95 -6.22
C GLU A 59 -2.68 17.96 -5.02
N GLY A 60 -2.48 18.90 -4.10
CA GLY A 60 -3.28 19.02 -2.88
C GLY A 60 -3.11 17.85 -1.91
N CYS A 61 -2.11 17.00 -2.10
CA CYS A 61 -1.70 16.01 -1.12
C CYS A 61 -0.77 16.69 -0.11
N SER A 62 -1.11 16.63 1.16
CA SER A 62 -0.26 17.08 2.25
C SER A 62 0.32 15.88 3.00
N GLY A 63 1.50 16.05 3.56
CA GLY A 63 2.19 14.99 4.29
C GLY A 63 2.97 14.02 3.39
N THR A 64 3.66 13.10 4.04
CA THR A 64 4.47 12.07 3.38
C THR A 64 3.57 10.89 2.97
N PRO A 65 3.68 10.40 1.72
CA PRO A 65 3.03 9.16 1.33
C PRO A 65 3.42 8.01 2.26
N LEU A 66 2.47 7.16 2.60
CA LEU A 66 2.72 5.93 3.35
C LEU A 66 2.75 4.76 2.38
N LEU A 67 3.79 3.94 2.47
CA LEU A 67 3.97 2.74 1.65
C LEU A 67 4.05 1.50 2.53
N LEU A 68 3.18 0.53 2.28
CA LEU A 68 3.31 -0.85 2.74
C LEU A 68 3.99 -1.65 1.63
N MET A 69 5.15 -2.22 1.92
CA MET A 69 5.89 -3.05 0.97
C MET A 69 5.34 -4.48 0.92
N GLN A 70 5.63 -5.18 -0.18
CA GLN A 70 5.23 -6.58 -0.36
C GLN A 70 5.79 -7.50 0.75
N PHE A 71 7.02 -7.26 1.19
CA PHE A 71 7.71 -8.04 2.21
C PHE A 71 7.80 -7.26 3.51
N PRO A 72 7.01 -7.66 4.53
CA PRO A 72 6.96 -6.97 5.81
C PRO A 72 8.33 -6.86 6.50
N GLU A 73 9.17 -7.85 6.35
CA GLU A 73 10.46 -7.94 7.00
C GLU A 73 11.39 -6.73 6.73
N TYR A 74 11.16 -6.03 5.63
CA TYR A 74 11.99 -4.88 5.25
C TYR A 74 11.57 -3.56 5.90
N GLN A 75 10.42 -3.54 6.57
CA GLN A 75 9.88 -2.31 7.18
C GLN A 75 9.91 -2.32 8.71
N ILE A 76 10.12 -3.50 9.32
CA ILE A 76 10.22 -3.62 10.78
C ILE A 76 11.51 -3.01 11.29
N THR A 77 11.37 -2.10 12.25
CA THR A 77 12.49 -1.40 12.90
C THR A 77 12.56 -1.67 14.41
N GLY A 78 11.44 -2.05 15.01
CA GLY A 78 11.36 -2.35 16.43
C GLY A 78 11.91 -3.72 16.79
N THR A 79 12.57 -3.84 17.93
CA THR A 79 13.04 -5.12 18.49
C THR A 79 11.94 -5.89 19.21
N THR A 80 10.81 -5.26 19.48
CA THR A 80 9.61 -5.88 20.06
C THR A 80 8.36 -5.35 19.35
N VAL A 81 7.26 -6.09 19.39
CA VAL A 81 5.97 -5.64 18.85
C VAL A 81 5.56 -4.29 19.45
N THR A 82 5.70 -4.13 20.77
CA THR A 82 5.44 -2.83 21.44
C THR A 82 6.37 -1.74 20.92
N GLY A 83 7.66 -2.04 20.74
CA GLY A 83 8.64 -1.10 20.19
C GLY A 83 8.34 -0.72 18.75
N GLU A 84 7.92 -1.67 17.93
CA GLU A 84 7.50 -1.41 16.56
C GLU A 84 6.30 -0.45 16.52
N ILE A 85 5.23 -0.74 17.27
CA ILE A 85 4.06 0.14 17.36
C ILE A 85 4.46 1.55 17.81
N ALA A 86 5.33 1.66 18.82
CA ALA A 86 5.80 2.94 19.34
C ALA A 86 6.62 3.74 18.31
N SER A 87 7.39 3.07 17.44
CA SER A 87 8.21 3.71 16.39
C SER A 87 7.39 4.50 15.38
N TRP A 88 6.12 4.13 15.21
CA TRP A 88 5.21 4.79 14.28
C TRP A 88 4.62 6.09 14.82
N ASN A 89 4.86 6.44 16.10
CA ASN A 89 4.32 7.64 16.77
C ASN A 89 2.78 7.78 16.60
N ILE A 90 2.07 6.67 16.81
CA ILE A 90 0.62 6.59 16.68
C ILE A 90 -0.01 7.03 17.99
N THR A 91 -1.01 7.91 17.93
CA THR A 91 -1.83 8.32 19.06
C THR A 91 -3.31 8.09 18.75
N GLY A 92 -4.01 7.44 19.66
CA GLY A 92 -5.48 7.40 19.66
C GLY A 92 -6.15 6.45 18.65
N ASN A 93 -5.44 5.50 18.06
CA ASN A 93 -5.99 4.56 17.07
C ASN A 93 -6.00 3.09 17.55
N GLU A 94 -6.29 2.88 18.83
CA GLU A 94 -6.34 1.54 19.45
C GLU A 94 -7.34 0.61 18.75
N GLU A 95 -8.41 1.17 18.20
CA GLU A 95 -9.45 0.43 17.51
C GLU A 95 -8.92 -0.28 16.24
N THR A 96 -8.03 0.34 15.49
CA THR A 96 -7.40 -0.28 14.31
C THR A 96 -6.59 -1.53 14.68
N PHE A 97 -5.86 -1.46 15.79
CA PHE A 97 -5.11 -2.61 16.31
C PHE A 97 -6.04 -3.73 16.77
N ALA A 98 -7.13 -3.38 17.46
CA ALA A 98 -8.13 -4.35 17.89
C ALA A 98 -8.81 -5.05 16.69
N HIS A 99 -9.20 -4.29 15.66
CA HIS A 99 -9.81 -4.83 14.45
C HIS A 99 -8.90 -5.85 13.73
N LEU A 100 -7.59 -5.59 13.67
CA LEU A 100 -6.62 -6.47 13.05
C LEU A 100 -6.06 -7.54 14.01
N ASN A 101 -6.61 -7.62 15.23
CA ASN A 101 -6.20 -8.57 16.26
C ASN A 101 -4.69 -8.48 16.58
N VAL A 102 -4.20 -7.25 16.73
CA VAL A 102 -2.81 -6.95 17.10
C VAL A 102 -2.77 -6.46 18.53
N ALA A 103 -2.03 -7.16 19.38
CA ALA A 103 -1.81 -6.77 20.78
C ALA A 103 -0.35 -6.43 21.02
N SER A 104 -0.10 -5.40 21.83
CA SER A 104 1.25 -5.06 22.29
C SER A 104 1.87 -6.24 23.05
N SER A 105 3.11 -6.52 22.75
CA SER A 105 3.86 -7.58 23.44
C SER A 105 5.37 -7.34 23.36
N ASN A 106 6.11 -7.98 24.25
CA ASN A 106 7.57 -7.96 24.21
C ASN A 106 8.17 -9.03 23.29
N ARG A 107 7.34 -9.70 22.47
CA ARG A 107 7.82 -10.65 21.45
C ARG A 107 8.62 -9.91 20.39
N ASP A 108 9.68 -10.54 19.92
CA ASP A 108 10.40 -10.11 18.73
C ASP A 108 9.46 -10.23 17.50
N PRO A 109 9.26 -9.17 16.71
CA PRO A 109 8.41 -9.20 15.51
C PRO A 109 8.79 -10.31 14.53
N PHE A 110 10.07 -10.64 14.40
CA PHE A 110 10.54 -11.70 13.51
C PHE A 110 10.19 -13.13 13.97
N THR A 111 9.66 -13.29 15.20
CA THR A 111 9.10 -14.56 15.70
C THR A 111 7.62 -14.73 15.40
N LEU A 112 6.97 -13.71 14.84
CA LEU A 112 5.58 -13.76 14.43
C LEU A 112 5.42 -14.61 13.17
N SER A 113 4.26 -15.24 12.99
CA SER A 113 3.90 -15.80 11.71
C SER A 113 3.77 -14.68 10.65
N ARG A 114 3.89 -15.02 9.38
CA ARG A 114 3.73 -14.04 8.28
C ARG A 114 2.41 -13.28 8.35
N GLY A 115 1.32 -13.96 8.71
CA GLY A 115 0.01 -13.33 8.87
C GLY A 115 -0.05 -12.39 10.06
N GLU A 116 0.54 -12.75 11.21
CA GLU A 116 0.65 -11.86 12.38
C GLU A 116 1.50 -10.63 12.06
N LEU A 117 2.64 -10.83 11.40
CA LEU A 117 3.53 -9.74 11.00
C LEU A 117 2.84 -8.78 10.02
N ARG A 118 2.14 -9.32 9.02
CA ARG A 118 1.36 -8.51 8.07
C ARG A 118 0.25 -7.71 8.77
N ARG A 119 -0.45 -8.30 9.73
CA ARG A 119 -1.46 -7.57 10.53
C ARG A 119 -0.85 -6.47 11.37
N LEU A 120 0.33 -6.70 11.97
CA LEU A 120 1.06 -5.68 12.72
C LEU A 120 1.37 -4.47 11.85
N GLU A 121 1.97 -4.66 10.68
CA GLU A 121 2.29 -3.56 9.77
C GLU A 121 1.06 -2.83 9.26
N LEU A 122 0.01 -3.59 8.86
CA LEU A 122 -1.25 -2.99 8.44
C LEU A 122 -1.87 -2.16 9.56
N ALA A 123 -1.84 -2.64 10.81
CA ALA A 123 -2.32 -1.87 11.95
C ALA A 123 -1.53 -0.57 12.13
N CYS A 124 -0.21 -0.65 12.07
CA CYS A 124 0.66 0.52 12.21
C CYS A 124 0.42 1.55 11.09
N ILE A 125 0.41 1.11 9.83
CA ILE A 125 0.27 2.04 8.69
C ILE A 125 -1.13 2.66 8.59
N LEU A 126 -2.18 1.87 8.87
CA LEU A 126 -3.57 2.34 8.84
C LEU A 126 -3.92 3.24 10.02
N ALA A 127 -3.24 3.08 11.15
CA ALA A 127 -3.39 3.94 12.31
C ALA A 127 -2.76 5.33 12.11
N ARG A 128 -1.90 5.51 11.10
CA ARG A 128 -1.37 6.83 10.74
C ARG A 128 -2.28 7.56 9.77
N GLU A 129 -2.48 8.84 10.02
CA GLU A 129 -3.14 9.71 9.07
C GLU A 129 -2.23 10.01 7.87
N SER A 130 -2.74 9.81 6.68
CA SER A 130 -2.09 10.16 5.42
C SER A 130 -3.11 10.40 4.32
N ASN A 131 -2.84 11.37 3.49
CA ASN A 131 -3.64 11.66 2.30
C ASN A 131 -3.35 10.68 1.14
N LEU A 132 -2.21 10.00 1.17
CA LEU A 132 -1.82 9.02 0.16
C LEU A 132 -1.26 7.76 0.83
N LEU A 133 -2.00 6.67 0.68
CA LEU A 133 -1.63 5.34 1.15
C LEU A 133 -1.38 4.42 -0.06
N ILE A 134 -0.26 3.75 -0.05
CA ILE A 134 0.17 2.83 -1.10
C ILE A 134 0.40 1.47 -0.46
N LEU A 135 -0.27 0.44 -0.98
CA LEU A 135 -0.23 -0.90 -0.42
C LEU A 135 0.20 -1.89 -1.52
N ASP A 136 1.37 -2.49 -1.36
CA ASP A 136 1.86 -3.54 -2.27
C ASP A 136 1.53 -4.92 -1.69
N GLU A 137 0.64 -5.64 -2.37
CA GLU A 137 0.09 -6.96 -2.02
C GLU A 137 -0.43 -7.04 -0.56
N PRO A 138 -1.33 -6.12 -0.12
CA PRO A 138 -1.72 -6.03 1.29
C PRO A 138 -2.52 -7.24 1.78
N TYR A 139 -3.21 -7.94 0.89
CA TYR A 139 -4.02 -9.12 1.20
C TYR A 139 -3.20 -10.41 1.29
N ALA A 140 -1.97 -10.40 0.79
CA ALA A 140 -1.08 -11.55 0.86
C ALA A 140 -0.82 -11.95 2.31
N SER A 141 -0.87 -13.25 2.59
CA SER A 141 -0.68 -13.84 3.92
C SER A 141 -1.76 -13.52 4.96
N LEU A 142 -2.80 -12.78 4.62
CA LEU A 142 -3.96 -12.58 5.50
C LEU A 142 -4.90 -13.80 5.43
N ASP A 143 -5.43 -14.16 6.58
CA ASP A 143 -6.48 -15.18 6.68
C ASP A 143 -7.84 -14.65 6.20
N GLN A 144 -8.79 -15.57 6.05
CA GLN A 144 -10.14 -15.29 5.56
C GLN A 144 -10.90 -14.29 6.45
N CYS A 145 -10.57 -14.20 7.74
CA CYS A 145 -11.22 -13.28 8.68
C CYS A 145 -10.63 -11.88 8.59
N ALA A 146 -9.32 -11.76 8.36
CA ALA A 146 -8.62 -10.47 8.32
C ALA A 146 -8.87 -9.72 6.98
N LYS A 147 -9.06 -10.43 5.86
CA LYS A 147 -9.31 -9.79 4.54
C LYS A 147 -10.51 -8.83 4.56
N PRO A 148 -11.72 -9.24 5.01
CA PRO A 148 -12.87 -8.33 5.08
C PRO A 148 -12.66 -7.14 6.04
N VAL A 149 -11.89 -7.34 7.11
CA VAL A 149 -11.55 -6.25 8.03
C VAL A 149 -10.71 -5.19 7.33
N LEU A 150 -9.65 -5.62 6.64
CA LEU A 150 -8.82 -4.70 5.83
C LEU A 150 -9.66 -3.94 4.82
N THR A 151 -10.52 -4.65 4.06
CA THR A 151 -11.42 -4.04 3.06
C THR A 151 -12.24 -2.91 3.67
N ARG A 152 -12.90 -3.17 4.80
CA ARG A 152 -13.71 -2.16 5.52
C ARG A 152 -12.87 -0.96 5.96
N LEU A 153 -11.67 -1.20 6.50
CA LEU A 153 -10.77 -0.12 6.92
C LEU A 153 -10.34 0.75 5.72
N LEU A 154 -10.13 0.16 4.55
CA LEU A 154 -9.79 0.91 3.33
C LEU A 154 -10.98 1.74 2.82
N GLU A 155 -12.21 1.21 2.88
CA GLU A 155 -13.44 1.91 2.49
C GLU A 155 -13.72 3.16 3.35
N GLN A 156 -13.30 3.16 4.59
CA GLN A 156 -13.50 4.27 5.54
C GLN A 156 -12.49 5.41 5.35
N ARG A 157 -11.46 5.22 4.51
CA ARG A 157 -10.43 6.25 4.30
C ARG A 157 -10.92 7.37 3.39
N SER A 158 -10.57 8.60 3.75
CA SER A 158 -10.92 9.80 2.96
C SER A 158 -9.84 10.23 1.96
N GLY A 159 -8.67 9.59 1.97
CA GLY A 159 -7.52 9.91 1.11
C GLY A 159 -7.52 9.16 -0.22
N ILE A 160 -6.39 9.21 -0.92
CA ILE A 160 -6.08 8.34 -2.05
C ILE A 160 -5.47 7.06 -1.48
N THR A 161 -5.99 5.91 -1.90
CA THR A 161 -5.43 4.61 -1.56
C THR A 161 -5.14 3.84 -2.84
N LEU A 162 -3.88 3.53 -3.09
CA LEU A 162 -3.46 2.65 -4.18
C LEU A 162 -3.22 1.26 -3.62
N VAL A 163 -3.93 0.27 -4.16
CA VAL A 163 -3.76 -1.14 -3.83
C VAL A 163 -3.16 -1.85 -5.04
N PHE A 164 -1.94 -2.29 -4.94
CA PHE A 164 -1.29 -3.13 -5.95
C PHE A 164 -1.49 -4.59 -5.57
N SER A 165 -2.21 -5.32 -6.40
CA SER A 165 -2.48 -6.74 -6.12
C SER A 165 -2.67 -7.54 -7.41
N HIS A 166 -2.35 -8.82 -7.35
CA HIS A 166 -2.75 -9.79 -8.36
C HIS A 166 -4.08 -10.46 -8.01
N GLU A 167 -4.52 -10.35 -6.74
CA GLU A 167 -5.83 -10.81 -6.28
C GLU A 167 -6.83 -9.65 -6.41
N THR A 168 -8.01 -9.96 -6.94
CA THR A 168 -9.13 -9.00 -6.99
C THR A 168 -10.16 -9.26 -5.88
N GLU A 169 -10.09 -10.45 -5.26
CA GLU A 169 -10.96 -10.80 -4.14
C GLU A 169 -10.57 -10.01 -2.87
N GLY A 170 -11.59 -9.52 -2.18
CA GLY A 170 -11.40 -8.77 -0.93
C GLY A 170 -11.09 -7.29 -1.12
N VAL A 171 -10.86 -6.80 -2.33
CA VAL A 171 -10.72 -5.36 -2.59
C VAL A 171 -12.09 -4.67 -2.48
N PRO A 172 -12.17 -3.41 -1.98
CA PRO A 172 -13.42 -2.68 -1.92
C PRO A 172 -14.19 -2.70 -3.25
N ALA A 173 -15.49 -2.98 -3.19
CA ALA A 173 -16.34 -3.07 -4.40
C ALA A 173 -16.44 -1.73 -5.17
N ALA A 174 -16.24 -0.62 -4.49
CA ALA A 174 -16.20 0.73 -5.07
C ALA A 174 -14.79 1.14 -5.54
N ALA A 175 -13.81 0.23 -5.55
CA ALA A 175 -12.48 0.53 -6.03
C ALA A 175 -12.50 0.81 -7.54
N ASP A 176 -11.77 1.84 -7.93
CA ASP A 176 -11.50 2.13 -9.33
C ASP A 176 -10.42 1.18 -9.85
N HIS A 177 -10.66 0.51 -10.98
CA HIS A 177 -9.83 -0.59 -11.44
C HIS A 177 -8.88 -0.16 -12.56
N TRP A 178 -7.62 -0.52 -12.37
CA TRP A 178 -6.53 -0.31 -13.31
C TRP A 178 -5.78 -1.62 -13.52
N THR A 179 -5.20 -1.79 -14.70
CA THR A 179 -4.41 -2.99 -15.01
C THR A 179 -3.10 -2.63 -15.69
N ILE A 180 -2.03 -3.39 -15.36
CA ILE A 180 -0.76 -3.28 -16.08
C ILE A 180 -0.70 -4.44 -17.07
N ARG A 181 -0.77 -4.11 -18.38
CA ARG A 181 -0.67 -5.07 -19.49
C ARG A 181 0.33 -4.55 -20.54
N ASN A 182 1.21 -5.44 -20.98
CA ASN A 182 2.20 -5.14 -22.01
C ASN A 182 3.06 -3.89 -21.70
N GLY A 183 3.39 -3.68 -20.44
CA GLY A 183 4.17 -2.54 -20.00
C GLY A 183 3.42 -1.20 -19.98
N GLU A 184 2.09 -1.21 -19.97
CA GLU A 184 1.27 -0.01 -19.87
C GLU A 184 0.25 -0.13 -18.75
N LEU A 185 0.06 0.96 -17.98
CA LEU A 185 -1.04 1.12 -17.05
C LEU A 185 -2.29 1.58 -17.82
N ARG A 186 -3.41 0.88 -17.63
CA ARG A 186 -4.68 1.16 -18.31
C ARG A 186 -5.82 1.16 -17.29
N HIS A 187 -6.75 2.07 -17.44
CA HIS A 187 -8.02 2.07 -16.74
C HIS A 187 -8.95 0.99 -17.32
N GLU A 188 -9.69 0.25 -16.48
CA GLU A 188 -10.63 -0.79 -16.90
C GLU A 188 -12.07 -0.26 -17.01
#